data_38f746b86a1a6c2277070ecc16e9fb4d
#
_entry.id   38f746b86a1a6c2277070ecc16e9fb4d
#
_cell.length_a   1.000
_cell.length_b   1.000
_cell.length_c   1.000
_cell.angle_alpha   90.00
_cell.angle_beta   90.00
_cell.angle_gamma   90.00
#
_symmetry.space_group_name_H-M   'P 1'
#
loop_
_entity.id
_entity.type
_entity.pdbx_description
1 polymer ?
#
loop_
_entity_poly.entity_id
_entity_poly.type
_entity_poly.pdbx_seq_one_letter_code
_entity_poly.pdbx_strand_id
1 'polypeptide(L)'
;MQESSASFAPIGVFRGAATYKYDAPRQGAFAGGSGTIELAAGHNFETALRDLDGFERIWVIFVFDRNGAGWRPTTRPPVSVPGLDRVGVFASRAPYRPNPIGLSCVRLVSVKGRMLEIAESDLLDGTPILDIKPYVPAADAFPYAAAGWVDAQRAASWQVDASPAFRAAADFVRAHGGPDLLATARLQLGTAPFDATRKRVARTGEDTGTLSLRMFRIDFTADESARAITLTALRSGYSPEELAEPDDPYADKALHRAFASHAP
;
A
#
# COMPACT_ATOMS: atom_id res chain seq x y z
N MET A 1 32.50 8.83 20.98
CA MET A 1 31.32 9.59 20.64
C MET A 1 30.30 9.33 21.75
N GLN A 2 29.85 10.35 22.48
CA GLN A 2 28.72 10.22 23.40
C GLN A 2 27.50 9.87 22.56
N GLU A 3 26.84 8.73 22.83
CA GLU A 3 25.55 8.41 22.25
C GLU A 3 24.51 9.41 22.78
N SER A 4 24.26 10.49 22.02
CA SER A 4 23.11 11.33 22.30
C SER A 4 21.87 10.58 21.82
N SER A 5 21.09 10.02 22.73
CA SER A 5 19.79 9.45 22.38
C SER A 5 18.78 10.57 22.22
N ALA A 6 18.15 10.67 21.04
CA ALA A 6 16.99 11.53 20.84
C ALA A 6 15.71 10.70 21.10
N SER A 7 14.82 11.23 21.93
CA SER A 7 13.51 10.62 22.19
C SER A 7 12.41 11.45 21.54
N PHE A 8 11.48 10.81 20.84
CA PHE A 8 10.33 11.44 20.21
C PHE A 8 9.03 10.85 20.77
N ALA A 9 8.10 11.70 21.14
CA ALA A 9 6.76 11.29 21.56
C ALA A 9 5.78 11.43 20.39
N PRO A 10 4.88 10.45 20.14
CA PRO A 10 3.82 10.62 19.16
C PRO A 10 2.89 11.80 19.51
N ILE A 11 2.57 12.60 18.51
CA ILE A 11 1.62 13.71 18.62
C ILE A 11 0.17 13.28 18.39
N GLY A 12 -0.04 12.06 17.88
CA GLY A 12 -1.35 11.52 17.55
C GLY A 12 -1.25 10.12 16.96
N VAL A 13 -2.36 9.66 16.42
CA VAL A 13 -2.51 8.33 15.86
C VAL A 13 -3.32 8.38 14.57
N PHE A 14 -2.97 7.53 13.60
CA PHE A 14 -3.77 7.34 12.40
C PHE A 14 -4.87 6.30 12.63
N ARG A 15 -6.07 6.57 12.11
CA ARG A 15 -7.22 5.66 12.07
C ARG A 15 -7.63 5.40 10.63
N GLY A 16 -7.72 4.13 10.25
CA GLY A 16 -8.07 3.73 8.89
C GLY A 16 -8.49 2.27 8.80
N ALA A 17 -8.93 1.86 7.61
CA ALA A 17 -9.45 0.50 7.40
C ALA A 17 -8.35 -0.57 7.32
N ALA A 18 -7.11 -0.21 6.99
CA ALA A 18 -6.02 -1.17 6.83
C ALA A 18 -5.45 -1.56 8.20
N THR A 19 -5.75 -2.77 8.66
CA THR A 19 -5.31 -3.30 9.96
C THR A 19 -4.12 -4.24 9.85
N TYR A 20 -3.95 -4.91 8.72
CA TYR A 20 -2.88 -5.85 8.50
C TYR A 20 -1.77 -5.26 7.64
N LYS A 21 -0.52 -5.66 7.95
CA LYS A 21 0.70 -5.20 7.30
C LYS A 21 0.71 -5.28 5.76
N TYR A 22 -0.05 -6.22 5.20
CA TYR A 22 -0.11 -6.43 3.75
C TYR A 22 -1.32 -5.77 3.08
N ASP A 23 -2.17 -5.09 3.85
CA ASP A 23 -3.35 -4.37 3.33
C ASP A 23 -2.99 -2.95 2.93
N ALA A 24 -2.01 -2.35 3.60
CA ALA A 24 -1.56 -1.04 3.24
C ALA A 24 -0.82 -1.09 1.89
N PRO A 25 -1.09 -0.14 0.99
CA PRO A 25 -0.31 0.03 -0.22
C PRO A 25 1.14 0.33 0.14
N ARG A 26 2.08 -0.06 -0.71
CA ARG A 26 3.51 0.19 -0.47
C ARG A 26 3.89 1.66 -0.59
N GLN A 27 3.08 2.46 -1.26
CA GLN A 27 3.10 3.93 -1.29
C GLN A 27 1.68 4.43 -1.49
N GLY A 28 1.24 5.36 -0.68
CA GLY A 28 -0.13 5.88 -0.67
C GLY A 28 -0.57 6.50 -2.01
N ALA A 29 0.33 7.18 -2.71
CA ALA A 29 0.04 7.78 -4.01
C ALA A 29 -0.40 6.79 -5.11
N PHE A 30 -0.17 5.48 -4.92
CA PHE A 30 -0.51 4.45 -5.92
C PHE A 30 -1.75 3.62 -5.56
N ALA A 31 -2.30 3.78 -4.35
CA ALA A 31 -3.46 2.99 -3.93
C ALA A 31 -4.22 3.73 -2.83
N GLY A 32 -5.29 4.33 -3.18
CA GLY A 32 -6.19 5.21 -2.48
C GLY A 32 -6.67 4.91 -1.06
N GLY A 33 -5.77 4.53 -0.13
CA GLY A 33 -6.11 4.42 1.28
C GLY A 33 -6.55 5.78 1.85
N SER A 34 -7.57 5.79 2.71
CA SER A 34 -8.04 6.99 3.40
C SER A 34 -8.18 6.73 4.90
N GLY A 35 -8.19 7.78 5.67
CA GLY A 35 -8.39 7.71 7.11
C GLY A 35 -8.24 9.07 7.78
N THR A 36 -8.13 9.04 9.09
CA THR A 36 -8.08 10.24 9.91
C THR A 36 -6.85 10.20 10.83
N ILE A 37 -6.08 11.28 10.86
CA ILE A 37 -5.08 11.50 11.91
C ILE A 37 -5.77 12.20 13.05
N GLU A 38 -5.75 11.58 14.24
CA GLU A 38 -6.28 12.10 15.48
C GLU A 38 -5.12 12.59 16.35
N LEU A 39 -4.99 13.90 16.55
CA LEU A 39 -3.95 14.48 17.41
C LEU A 39 -4.37 14.41 18.87
N ALA A 40 -3.38 14.25 19.77
CA ALA A 40 -3.59 14.15 21.19
C ALA A 40 -4.22 15.43 21.78
N ALA A 41 -5.06 15.26 22.80
CA ALA A 41 -5.66 16.38 23.51
C ALA A 41 -4.66 17.07 24.46
N GLY A 42 -4.93 18.34 24.81
CA GLY A 42 -4.21 19.03 25.86
C GLY A 42 -2.88 19.67 25.48
N HIS A 43 -2.53 19.68 24.17
CA HIS A 43 -1.27 20.24 23.66
C HIS A 43 -1.46 21.46 22.75
N ASN A 44 -2.68 22.00 22.65
CA ASN A 44 -3.02 23.13 21.77
C ASN A 44 -2.65 22.87 20.29
N PHE A 45 -2.78 21.61 19.84
CA PHE A 45 -2.49 21.25 18.46
C PHE A 45 -3.47 21.90 17.46
N GLU A 46 -4.67 22.29 17.91
CA GLU A 46 -5.63 23.05 17.11
C GLU A 46 -5.02 24.37 16.59
N THR A 47 -4.21 25.02 17.41
CA THR A 47 -3.49 26.24 16.98
C THR A 47 -2.33 25.91 16.04
N ALA A 48 -1.65 24.79 16.24
CA ALA A 48 -0.57 24.34 15.37
C ALA A 48 -1.07 23.92 13.98
N LEU A 49 -2.34 23.56 13.84
CA LEU A 49 -2.97 23.22 12.56
C LEU A 49 -3.49 24.44 11.77
N ARG A 50 -3.36 25.67 12.32
CA ARG A 50 -3.78 26.88 11.63
C ARG A 50 -3.10 26.96 10.26
N ASP A 51 -3.88 27.34 9.25
CA ASP A 51 -3.45 27.55 7.86
C ASP A 51 -2.99 26.26 7.12
N LEU A 52 -3.08 25.08 7.76
CA LEU A 52 -2.72 23.81 7.11
C LEU A 52 -3.74 23.39 6.04
N ASP A 53 -4.99 23.78 6.16
CA ASP A 53 -6.08 23.52 5.22
C ASP A 53 -5.89 24.16 3.84
N GLY A 54 -4.98 25.14 3.72
CA GLY A 54 -4.54 25.71 2.46
C GLY A 54 -3.61 24.82 1.63
N PHE A 55 -3.14 23.69 2.18
CA PHE A 55 -2.24 22.76 1.47
C PHE A 55 -3.00 21.54 0.97
N GLU A 56 -2.82 21.19 -0.31
CA GLU A 56 -3.41 19.97 -0.89
C GLU A 56 -2.74 18.69 -0.36
N ARG A 57 -1.43 18.77 -0.06
CA ARG A 57 -0.64 17.63 0.42
C ARG A 57 0.17 17.99 1.64
N ILE A 58 0.37 16.97 2.47
CA ILE A 58 1.20 17.06 3.66
C ILE A 58 2.17 15.86 3.73
N TRP A 59 3.32 16.09 4.34
CA TRP A 59 4.21 15.04 4.81
C TRP A 59 3.73 14.57 6.18
N VAL A 60 3.54 13.27 6.32
CA VAL A 60 3.26 12.61 7.60
C VAL A 60 4.49 11.81 7.99
N ILE A 61 5.06 12.12 9.16
CA ILE A 61 6.20 11.42 9.75
C ILE A 61 5.65 10.53 10.87
N PHE A 62 5.97 9.24 10.83
CA PHE A 62 5.35 8.24 11.71
C PHE A 62 6.32 7.14 12.12
N VAL A 63 5.91 6.30 13.05
CA VAL A 63 6.69 5.15 13.52
C VAL A 63 6.22 3.87 12.84
N PHE A 64 7.17 3.07 12.35
CA PHE A 64 6.91 1.69 11.96
C PHE A 64 6.85 0.79 13.21
N ASP A 65 5.77 0.86 13.96
CA ASP A 65 5.57 0.21 15.27
C ASP A 65 5.39 -1.31 15.19
N ARG A 66 4.99 -1.85 14.02
CA ARG A 66 4.62 -3.27 13.85
C ARG A 66 5.72 -4.15 13.26
N ASN A 67 6.96 -3.70 13.21
CA ASN A 67 8.04 -4.46 12.54
C ASN A 67 8.96 -5.24 13.47
N GLY A 68 8.68 -5.26 14.78
CA GLY A 68 9.52 -5.92 15.77
C GLY A 68 10.89 -5.25 15.95
N ALA A 69 11.68 -5.76 16.89
CA ALA A 69 13.03 -5.27 17.16
C ALA A 69 14.01 -5.73 16.08
N GLY A 70 14.85 -4.83 15.64
CA GLY A 70 15.97 -5.10 14.75
C GLY A 70 15.84 -4.51 13.35
N TRP A 71 16.92 -3.84 12.92
CA TRP A 71 17.09 -3.33 11.58
C TRP A 71 17.84 -4.32 10.67
N ARG A 72 17.74 -4.13 9.38
CA ARG A 72 18.44 -4.96 8.39
C ARG A 72 19.22 -4.05 7.46
N PRO A 73 20.51 -4.31 7.20
CA PRO A 73 21.33 -3.45 6.34
C PRO A 73 20.86 -3.44 4.89
N THR A 74 20.21 -4.51 4.46
CA THR A 74 19.68 -4.64 3.10
C THR A 74 18.24 -5.16 3.10
N THR A 75 17.50 -4.81 2.06
CA THR A 75 16.13 -5.30 1.81
C THR A 75 15.97 -5.73 0.36
N ARG A 76 14.96 -6.53 0.08
CA ARG A 76 14.56 -6.83 -1.30
C ARG A 76 13.73 -5.67 -1.86
N PRO A 77 13.97 -5.24 -3.10
CA PRO A 77 13.05 -4.34 -3.78
C PRO A 77 11.62 -4.87 -3.72
N PRO A 78 10.59 -4.01 -3.68
CA PRO A 78 9.19 -4.45 -3.61
C PRO A 78 8.75 -5.23 -4.84
N VAL A 79 9.39 -5.03 -5.97
CA VAL A 79 9.21 -5.76 -7.22
C VAL A 79 10.55 -6.26 -7.72
N SER A 80 10.55 -7.29 -8.56
CA SER A 80 11.76 -7.80 -9.17
C SER A 80 12.38 -6.75 -10.10
N VAL A 81 13.68 -6.54 -9.95
CA VAL A 81 14.48 -5.71 -10.85
C VAL A 81 15.55 -6.62 -11.43
N PRO A 82 15.69 -6.74 -12.76
CA PRO A 82 16.69 -7.59 -13.38
C PRO A 82 18.10 -7.29 -12.85
N GLY A 83 18.84 -8.32 -12.44
CA GLY A 83 20.19 -8.17 -11.90
C GLY A 83 20.30 -7.61 -10.48
N LEU A 84 19.17 -7.36 -9.78
CA LEU A 84 19.17 -6.74 -8.46
C LEU A 84 18.32 -7.55 -7.47
N ASP A 85 18.95 -8.35 -6.63
CA ASP A 85 18.26 -9.12 -5.59
C ASP A 85 17.98 -8.28 -4.33
N ARG A 86 18.94 -7.49 -3.89
CA ARG A 86 18.86 -6.70 -2.65
C ARG A 86 19.43 -5.29 -2.85
N VAL A 87 18.86 -4.35 -2.11
CA VAL A 87 19.33 -2.95 -2.04
C VAL A 87 19.65 -2.59 -0.59
N GLY A 88 20.49 -1.61 -0.38
CA GLY A 88 20.71 -1.03 0.95
C GLY A 88 19.43 -0.47 1.53
N VAL A 89 19.21 -0.60 2.83
CA VAL A 89 17.98 -0.10 3.48
C VAL A 89 17.81 1.40 3.28
N PHE A 90 18.89 2.16 3.24
CA PHE A 90 18.85 3.61 2.99
C PHE A 90 18.58 3.98 1.53
N ALA A 91 18.82 3.06 0.59
CA ALA A 91 18.38 3.21 -0.79
C ALA A 91 16.94 2.73 -1.02
N SER A 92 16.15 2.56 0.03
CA SER A 92 14.78 2.08 0.00
C SER A 92 13.90 2.83 1.02
N ARG A 93 12.59 2.62 0.95
CA ARG A 93 11.62 3.08 1.96
C ARG A 93 11.13 1.92 2.85
N ALA A 94 11.93 0.86 2.97
CA ALA A 94 11.60 -0.30 3.79
C ALA A 94 11.56 0.06 5.28
N PRO A 95 10.70 -0.60 6.08
CA PRO A 95 10.47 -0.25 7.48
C PRO A 95 11.55 -0.74 8.47
N TYR A 96 12.38 -1.72 8.07
CA TYR A 96 13.42 -2.31 8.95
C TYR A 96 14.68 -1.44 9.00
N ARG A 97 14.52 -0.22 9.51
CA ARG A 97 15.56 0.82 9.58
C ARG A 97 16.14 0.91 10.98
N PRO A 98 17.38 1.46 11.16
CA PRO A 98 17.94 1.71 12.48
C PRO A 98 17.01 2.55 13.36
N ASN A 99 16.45 3.63 12.81
CA ASN A 99 15.34 4.37 13.38
C ASN A 99 14.10 4.04 12.55
N PRO A 100 13.08 3.39 13.10
CA PRO A 100 11.92 2.93 12.36
C PRO A 100 10.95 4.08 12.04
N ILE A 101 11.47 5.14 11.39
CA ILE A 101 10.71 6.33 11.01
C ILE A 101 10.21 6.17 9.57
N GLY A 102 8.90 6.35 9.39
CA GLY A 102 8.22 6.42 8.10
C GLY A 102 7.97 7.85 7.67
N LEU A 103 7.84 8.06 6.36
CA LEU A 103 7.53 9.34 5.74
C LEU A 103 6.60 9.09 4.54
N SER A 104 5.40 9.66 4.58
CA SER A 104 4.43 9.55 3.48
C SER A 104 3.90 10.93 3.09
N CYS A 105 3.84 11.18 1.78
CA CYS A 105 3.16 12.34 1.22
C CYS A 105 1.71 11.94 0.95
N VAL A 106 0.79 12.48 1.71
CA VAL A 106 -0.64 12.17 1.64
C VAL A 106 -1.44 13.38 1.16
N ARG A 107 -2.62 13.14 0.60
CA ARG A 107 -3.55 14.23 0.27
C ARG A 107 -4.33 14.62 1.51
N LEU A 108 -4.33 15.91 1.85
CA LEU A 108 -5.16 16.46 2.91
C LEU A 108 -6.56 16.72 2.37
N VAL A 109 -7.57 16.18 3.03
CA VAL A 109 -8.98 16.33 2.65
C VAL A 109 -9.66 17.41 3.46
N SER A 110 -9.48 17.38 4.79
CA SER A 110 -10.03 18.40 5.69
C SER A 110 -9.29 18.45 7.02
N VAL A 111 -9.39 19.59 7.69
CA VAL A 111 -8.92 19.80 9.07
C VAL A 111 -10.11 20.26 9.91
N LYS A 112 -10.42 19.55 11.00
CA LYS A 112 -11.52 19.86 11.92
C LYS A 112 -11.05 19.67 13.37
N GLY A 113 -10.79 20.77 14.06
CA GLY A 113 -10.20 20.69 15.39
C GLY A 113 -8.86 19.96 15.36
N ARG A 114 -8.74 18.83 16.05
CA ARG A 114 -7.55 17.97 16.08
C ARG A 114 -7.59 16.78 15.10
N MET A 115 -8.61 16.74 14.24
CA MET A 115 -8.80 15.67 13.28
C MET A 115 -8.41 16.13 11.89
N LEU A 116 -7.50 15.40 11.23
CA LEU A 116 -7.13 15.60 9.84
C LEU A 116 -7.62 14.40 9.03
N GLU A 117 -8.55 14.64 8.12
CA GLU A 117 -8.97 13.64 7.16
C GLU A 117 -7.98 13.61 6.00
N ILE A 118 -7.44 12.44 5.69
CA ILE A 118 -6.43 12.26 4.65
C ILE A 118 -6.81 11.15 3.69
N ALA A 119 -6.31 11.24 2.47
CA ALA A 119 -6.42 10.22 1.44
C ALA A 119 -5.04 9.92 0.84
N GLU A 120 -4.98 8.87 0.00
CA GLU A 120 -3.74 8.40 -0.61
C GLU A 120 -2.69 8.02 0.46
N SER A 121 -3.14 7.35 1.51
CA SER A 121 -2.35 6.94 2.66
C SER A 121 -1.91 5.48 2.55
N ASP A 122 -0.70 5.19 3.04
CA ASP A 122 -0.13 3.85 3.19
C ASP A 122 0.06 3.46 4.67
N LEU A 123 -0.58 4.19 5.58
CA LEU A 123 -0.52 3.93 7.01
C LEU A 123 -1.52 2.83 7.43
N LEU A 124 -1.15 2.08 8.45
CA LEU A 124 -2.03 1.11 9.10
C LEU A 124 -2.82 1.78 10.24
N ASP A 125 -4.00 1.26 10.54
CA ASP A 125 -4.75 1.70 11.71
C ASP A 125 -3.91 1.59 12.98
N GLY A 126 -3.96 2.62 13.83
CA GLY A 126 -3.19 2.70 15.05
C GLY A 126 -1.74 3.20 14.89
N THR A 127 -1.27 3.51 13.66
CA THR A 127 0.10 3.99 13.45
C THR A 127 0.36 5.30 14.23
N PRO A 128 1.42 5.35 15.08
CA PRO A 128 1.78 6.55 15.82
C PRO A 128 2.37 7.64 14.91
N ILE A 129 1.82 8.85 15.00
CA ILE A 129 2.26 10.01 14.21
C ILE A 129 3.26 10.83 15.05
N LEU A 130 4.43 11.14 14.47
CA LEU A 130 5.48 11.92 15.12
C LEU A 130 5.43 13.41 14.76
N ASP A 131 5.10 13.73 13.50
CA ASP A 131 5.11 15.10 13.01
C ASP A 131 4.30 15.23 11.71
N ILE A 132 3.89 16.45 11.39
CA ILE A 132 3.21 16.81 10.14
C ILE A 132 3.88 18.05 9.58
N LYS A 133 4.16 18.06 8.27
CA LYS A 133 4.69 19.22 7.56
C LYS A 133 3.92 19.47 6.27
N PRO A 134 3.78 20.72 5.82
CA PRO A 134 3.20 21.01 4.52
C PRO A 134 4.10 20.45 3.41
N TYR A 135 3.51 19.94 2.34
CA TYR A 135 4.22 19.65 1.10
C TYR A 135 4.26 20.92 0.23
N VAL A 136 5.45 21.37 -0.12
CA VAL A 136 5.68 22.58 -0.91
C VAL A 136 6.29 22.19 -2.27
N PRO A 137 5.50 22.17 -3.38
CA PRO A 137 5.99 21.66 -4.66
C PRO A 137 7.30 22.33 -5.14
N ALA A 138 7.47 23.62 -4.91
CA ALA A 138 8.67 24.36 -5.31
C ALA A 138 9.94 23.91 -4.58
N ALA A 139 9.82 23.32 -3.39
CA ALA A 139 10.93 22.84 -2.57
C ALA A 139 11.08 21.31 -2.58
N ASP A 140 9.96 20.60 -2.71
CA ASP A 140 9.91 19.15 -2.50
C ASP A 140 9.89 18.33 -3.81
N ALA A 141 9.54 18.95 -4.95
CA ALA A 141 9.38 18.23 -6.21
C ALA A 141 10.61 18.39 -7.12
N PHE A 142 11.27 17.27 -7.38
CA PHE A 142 12.37 17.15 -8.34
C PHE A 142 12.04 16.07 -9.39
N PRO A 143 11.11 16.32 -10.32
CA PRO A 143 10.56 15.28 -11.21
C PRO A 143 11.59 14.67 -12.16
N TYR A 144 12.69 15.33 -12.41
CA TYR A 144 13.78 14.89 -13.31
C TYR A 144 15.00 14.34 -12.55
N ALA A 145 14.95 14.26 -11.21
CA ALA A 145 16.04 13.67 -10.45
C ALA A 145 16.16 12.17 -10.73
N ALA A 146 17.39 11.69 -10.91
CA ALA A 146 17.64 10.26 -11.07
C ALA A 146 17.18 9.49 -9.83
N ALA A 147 16.46 8.38 -10.04
CA ALA A 147 15.88 7.57 -8.98
C ALA A 147 16.61 6.22 -8.76
N GLY A 148 17.83 6.09 -9.28
CA GLY A 148 18.67 4.91 -9.10
C GLY A 148 18.02 3.64 -9.63
N TRP A 149 17.95 2.57 -8.81
CA TRP A 149 17.37 1.30 -9.22
C TRP A 149 15.87 1.37 -9.58
N VAL A 150 15.14 2.42 -9.15
CA VAL A 150 13.73 2.62 -9.49
C VAL A 150 13.58 2.98 -10.98
N ASP A 151 14.55 3.64 -11.59
CA ASP A 151 14.51 3.94 -13.03
C ASP A 151 14.64 2.66 -13.86
N ALA A 152 15.52 1.72 -13.44
CA ALA A 152 15.62 0.40 -14.08
C ALA A 152 14.31 -0.41 -13.89
N GLN A 153 13.66 -0.30 -12.75
CA GLN A 153 12.35 -0.91 -12.52
C GLN A 153 11.29 -0.35 -13.47
N ARG A 154 11.25 0.97 -13.66
CA ARG A 154 10.29 1.62 -14.59
C ARG A 154 10.53 1.18 -16.03
N ALA A 155 11.79 1.06 -16.46
CA ALA A 155 12.14 0.60 -17.79
C ALA A 155 11.71 -0.87 -18.05
N ALA A 156 11.63 -1.68 -17.00
CA ALA A 156 11.18 -3.07 -17.05
C ALA A 156 9.67 -3.23 -16.77
N SER A 157 8.90 -2.15 -16.73
CA SER A 157 7.49 -2.18 -16.37
C SER A 157 6.61 -2.76 -17.47
N TRP A 158 5.51 -3.39 -17.04
CA TRP A 158 4.43 -3.90 -17.86
C TRP A 158 3.20 -3.00 -17.68
N GLN A 159 2.47 -2.78 -18.74
CA GLN A 159 1.17 -2.14 -18.65
C GLN A 159 0.15 -3.15 -18.12
N VAL A 160 -0.64 -2.78 -17.10
CA VAL A 160 -1.64 -3.67 -16.51
C VAL A 160 -3.01 -3.03 -16.63
N ASP A 161 -3.81 -3.61 -17.50
CA ASP A 161 -5.21 -3.27 -17.70
C ASP A 161 -6.15 -4.35 -17.18
N ALA A 162 -7.44 -4.06 -17.14
CA ALA A 162 -8.45 -4.96 -16.64
C ALA A 162 -9.65 -5.01 -17.57
N SER A 163 -10.21 -6.20 -17.75
CA SER A 163 -11.47 -6.39 -18.46
C SER A 163 -12.63 -5.68 -17.75
N PRO A 164 -13.71 -5.33 -18.46
CA PRO A 164 -14.90 -4.78 -17.82
C PRO A 164 -15.46 -5.68 -16.71
N ALA A 165 -15.46 -7.00 -16.91
CA ALA A 165 -15.91 -7.96 -15.92
C ALA A 165 -15.05 -7.94 -14.66
N PHE A 166 -13.72 -7.92 -14.80
CA PHE A 166 -12.83 -7.79 -13.65
C PHE A 166 -13.05 -6.48 -12.91
N ARG A 167 -13.21 -5.35 -13.63
CA ARG A 167 -13.43 -4.03 -13.01
C ARG A 167 -14.71 -4.03 -12.17
N ALA A 168 -15.82 -4.53 -12.71
CA ALA A 168 -17.08 -4.63 -12.00
C ALA A 168 -16.95 -5.46 -10.71
N ALA A 169 -16.28 -6.61 -10.80
CA ALA A 169 -16.04 -7.48 -9.67
C ALA A 169 -15.13 -6.83 -8.60
N ALA A 170 -14.06 -6.15 -9.01
CA ALA A 170 -13.16 -5.44 -8.11
C ALA A 170 -13.83 -4.23 -7.44
N ASP A 171 -14.69 -3.49 -8.18
CA ASP A 171 -15.47 -2.38 -7.65
C ASP A 171 -16.50 -2.85 -6.63
N PHE A 172 -17.14 -4.02 -6.86
CA PHE A 172 -18.00 -4.65 -5.86
C PHE A 172 -17.26 -4.94 -4.56
N VAL A 173 -16.09 -5.60 -4.65
CA VAL A 173 -15.26 -5.91 -3.48
C VAL A 173 -14.91 -4.63 -2.71
N ARG A 174 -14.47 -3.59 -3.40
CA ARG A 174 -14.12 -2.30 -2.80
C ARG A 174 -15.31 -1.62 -2.13
N ALA A 175 -16.49 -1.62 -2.77
CA ALA A 175 -17.71 -1.03 -2.23
C ALA A 175 -18.20 -1.72 -0.95
N HIS A 176 -17.82 -3.00 -0.74
CA HIS A 176 -18.16 -3.78 0.44
C HIS A 176 -17.00 -3.83 1.47
N GLY A 177 -16.10 -2.83 1.46
CA GLY A 177 -15.02 -2.70 2.45
C GLY A 177 -13.80 -3.59 2.20
N GLY A 178 -13.74 -4.27 1.05
CA GLY A 178 -12.59 -5.08 0.66
C GLY A 178 -11.44 -4.24 0.09
N PRO A 179 -10.28 -4.89 -0.18
CA PRO A 179 -9.09 -4.22 -0.69
C PRO A 179 -9.28 -3.73 -2.14
N ASP A 180 -8.49 -2.70 -2.52
CA ASP A 180 -8.36 -2.30 -3.94
C ASP A 180 -7.52 -3.34 -4.69
N LEU A 181 -8.22 -4.34 -5.23
CA LEU A 181 -7.59 -5.46 -5.94
C LEU A 181 -6.96 -5.03 -7.26
N LEU A 182 -7.53 -4.04 -7.95
CA LEU A 182 -6.98 -3.52 -9.21
C LEU A 182 -5.65 -2.80 -8.97
N ALA A 183 -5.59 -1.89 -8.01
CA ALA A 183 -4.35 -1.19 -7.67
C ALA A 183 -3.27 -2.16 -7.18
N THR A 184 -3.65 -3.14 -6.36
CA THR A 184 -2.72 -4.14 -5.86
C THR A 184 -2.22 -5.07 -6.98
N ALA A 185 -3.08 -5.50 -7.89
CA ALA A 185 -2.68 -6.32 -9.05
C ALA A 185 -1.71 -5.54 -9.97
N ARG A 186 -1.99 -4.26 -10.25
CA ARG A 186 -1.09 -3.39 -11.03
C ARG A 186 0.30 -3.32 -10.40
N LEU A 187 0.37 -3.14 -9.09
CA LEU A 187 1.65 -3.11 -8.37
C LEU A 187 2.38 -4.45 -8.44
N GLN A 188 1.66 -5.57 -8.30
CA GLN A 188 2.27 -6.90 -8.25
C GLN A 188 2.69 -7.40 -9.63
N LEU A 189 1.89 -7.16 -10.67
CA LEU A 189 2.13 -7.67 -12.01
C LEU A 189 2.87 -6.69 -12.92
N GLY A 190 2.93 -5.41 -12.54
CA GLY A 190 3.58 -4.36 -13.33
C GLY A 190 5.09 -4.53 -13.55
N THR A 191 5.72 -5.55 -12.95
CA THR A 191 7.12 -5.92 -13.23
C THR A 191 7.30 -7.41 -13.00
N ALA A 192 7.94 -8.12 -13.95
CA ALA A 192 8.18 -9.55 -13.90
C ALA A 192 6.93 -10.35 -13.46
N PRO A 193 5.84 -10.35 -14.24
CA PRO A 193 4.52 -10.85 -13.82
C PRO A 193 4.53 -12.31 -13.38
N PHE A 194 5.41 -13.14 -13.94
CA PHE A 194 5.52 -14.57 -13.64
C PHE A 194 6.59 -14.92 -12.60
N ASP A 195 7.15 -13.94 -11.87
CA ASP A 195 8.12 -14.20 -10.79
C ASP A 195 7.44 -14.81 -9.55
N ALA A 196 7.31 -16.14 -9.54
CA ALA A 196 6.74 -16.89 -8.41
C ALA A 196 7.63 -16.86 -7.15
N THR A 197 8.88 -16.41 -7.22
CA THR A 197 9.79 -16.35 -6.05
C THR A 197 9.43 -15.21 -5.10
N ARG A 198 8.74 -14.18 -5.58
CA ARG A 198 8.38 -12.96 -4.84
C ARG A 198 6.88 -12.69 -4.76
N LYS A 199 6.10 -13.42 -5.51
CA LYS A 199 4.66 -13.23 -5.65
C LYS A 199 3.96 -14.56 -5.53
N ARG A 200 2.70 -14.50 -5.12
CA ARG A 200 1.83 -15.69 -5.15
C ARG A 200 1.18 -15.81 -6.52
N VAL A 201 2.02 -16.01 -7.54
CA VAL A 201 1.61 -16.20 -8.92
C VAL A 201 1.80 -17.66 -9.29
N ALA A 202 0.75 -18.29 -9.81
CA ALA A 202 0.81 -19.57 -10.47
C ALA A 202 0.65 -19.35 -11.98
N ARG A 203 1.59 -19.88 -12.78
CA ARG A 203 1.45 -19.91 -14.24
C ARG A 203 0.45 -21.00 -14.60
N THR A 204 -0.58 -20.68 -15.37
CA THR A 204 -1.67 -21.60 -15.76
C THR A 204 -1.62 -21.99 -17.23
N GLY A 205 -0.79 -21.34 -18.03
CA GLY A 205 -0.53 -21.57 -19.44
C GLY A 205 0.69 -20.80 -19.90
N GLU A 206 0.92 -20.74 -21.20
CA GLU A 206 2.06 -20.03 -21.78
C GLU A 206 2.00 -18.53 -21.44
N ASP A 207 0.85 -17.91 -21.70
CA ASP A 207 0.61 -16.48 -21.52
C ASP A 207 -0.43 -16.18 -20.42
N THR A 208 -0.75 -17.15 -19.57
CA THR A 208 -1.79 -17.01 -18.55
C THR A 208 -1.27 -17.31 -17.15
N GLY A 209 -1.85 -16.65 -16.16
CA GLY A 209 -1.51 -16.87 -14.77
C GLY A 209 -2.63 -16.47 -13.81
N THR A 210 -2.49 -16.92 -12.58
CA THR A 210 -3.35 -16.53 -11.46
C THR A 210 -2.50 -15.90 -10.37
N LEU A 211 -2.82 -14.66 -9.99
CA LEU A 211 -2.26 -13.98 -8.82
C LEU A 211 -3.16 -14.22 -7.62
N SER A 212 -2.61 -14.71 -6.51
CA SER A 212 -3.31 -14.87 -5.24
C SER A 212 -3.05 -13.65 -4.35
N LEU A 213 -4.13 -12.94 -3.99
CA LEU A 213 -4.13 -11.82 -3.04
C LEU A 213 -5.07 -12.15 -1.88
N ARG A 214 -4.52 -12.46 -0.70
CA ARG A 214 -5.29 -13.05 0.39
C ARG A 214 -6.07 -14.27 -0.12
N MET A 215 -7.39 -14.27 0.11
CA MET A 215 -8.29 -15.31 -0.41
C MET A 215 -8.90 -14.98 -1.78
N PHE A 216 -8.49 -13.88 -2.43
CA PHE A 216 -8.85 -13.62 -3.82
C PHE A 216 -7.90 -14.27 -4.82
N ARG A 217 -8.41 -14.70 -5.96
CA ARG A 217 -7.69 -15.25 -7.11
C ARG A 217 -7.98 -14.37 -8.32
N ILE A 218 -6.93 -13.78 -8.87
CA ILE A 218 -6.99 -12.87 -10.02
C ILE A 218 -6.36 -13.57 -11.20
N ASP A 219 -7.18 -13.91 -12.19
CA ASP A 219 -6.69 -14.51 -13.44
C ASP A 219 -6.29 -13.40 -14.41
N PHE A 220 -5.20 -13.63 -15.15
CA PHE A 220 -4.68 -12.67 -16.11
C PHE A 220 -4.08 -13.35 -17.33
N THR A 221 -4.04 -12.59 -18.43
CA THR A 221 -3.27 -12.89 -19.63
C THR A 221 -2.12 -11.90 -19.77
N ALA A 222 -1.01 -12.33 -20.35
CA ALA A 222 0.17 -11.52 -20.59
C ALA A 222 0.55 -11.56 -22.08
N ASP A 223 0.82 -10.41 -22.66
CA ASP A 223 1.44 -10.25 -23.98
C ASP A 223 2.88 -9.80 -23.77
N GLU A 224 3.84 -10.70 -23.95
CA GLU A 224 5.27 -10.40 -23.76
C GLU A 224 5.78 -9.40 -24.80
N SER A 225 5.25 -9.41 -26.01
CA SER A 225 5.68 -8.52 -27.10
C SER A 225 5.27 -7.08 -26.84
N ALA A 226 4.07 -6.87 -26.34
CA ALA A 226 3.53 -5.58 -25.95
C ALA A 226 3.89 -5.17 -24.51
N ARG A 227 4.46 -6.08 -23.71
CA ARG A 227 4.60 -5.93 -22.25
C ARG A 227 3.30 -5.50 -21.60
N ALA A 228 2.21 -6.14 -21.96
CA ALA A 228 0.87 -5.84 -21.50
C ALA A 228 0.25 -7.04 -20.76
N ILE A 229 -0.50 -6.72 -19.72
CA ILE A 229 -1.27 -7.67 -18.92
C ILE A 229 -2.72 -7.25 -18.91
N THR A 230 -3.62 -8.20 -19.09
CA THR A 230 -5.05 -8.01 -18.94
C THR A 230 -5.56 -8.86 -17.79
N LEU A 231 -6.10 -8.24 -16.74
CA LEU A 231 -6.80 -8.93 -15.66
C LEU A 231 -8.16 -9.39 -16.21
N THR A 232 -8.41 -10.70 -16.23
CA THR A 232 -9.56 -11.29 -16.93
C THR A 232 -10.70 -11.66 -16.00
N ALA A 233 -10.39 -12.23 -14.83
CA ALA A 233 -11.40 -12.68 -13.87
C ALA A 233 -10.95 -12.51 -12.43
N LEU A 234 -11.93 -12.36 -11.54
CA LEU A 234 -11.77 -12.35 -10.10
C LEU A 234 -12.61 -13.48 -9.50
N ARG A 235 -11.98 -14.30 -8.63
CA ARG A 235 -12.64 -15.41 -7.96
C ARG A 235 -12.35 -15.41 -6.46
N SER A 236 -13.26 -15.96 -5.66
CA SER A 236 -12.96 -16.36 -4.28
C SER A 236 -11.97 -17.54 -4.28
N GLY A 237 -11.04 -17.54 -3.36
CA GLY A 237 -10.16 -18.66 -3.09
C GLY A 237 -10.68 -19.59 -2.00
N TYR A 238 -11.79 -19.25 -1.34
CA TYR A 238 -12.50 -20.15 -0.44
C TYR A 238 -13.38 -21.13 -1.22
N SER A 239 -13.42 -22.38 -0.76
CA SER A 239 -14.46 -23.30 -1.19
C SER A 239 -15.81 -22.98 -0.51
N PRO A 240 -16.94 -23.51 -1.02
CA PRO A 240 -18.25 -23.36 -0.35
C PRO A 240 -18.23 -23.89 1.10
N GLU A 241 -17.53 -25.00 1.33
CA GLU A 241 -17.40 -25.63 2.65
C GLU A 241 -16.62 -24.71 3.60
N GLU A 242 -15.47 -24.17 3.17
CA GLU A 242 -14.68 -23.23 3.97
C GLU A 242 -15.45 -21.95 4.28
N LEU A 243 -16.30 -21.46 3.37
CA LEU A 243 -17.15 -20.29 3.62
C LEU A 243 -18.24 -20.58 4.67
N ALA A 244 -18.68 -21.84 4.81
CA ALA A 244 -19.68 -22.24 5.78
C ALA A 244 -19.11 -22.41 7.20
N GLU A 245 -17.79 -22.64 7.33
CA GLU A 245 -17.14 -22.80 8.62
C GLU A 245 -17.16 -21.50 9.45
N PRO A 246 -17.33 -21.58 10.79
CA PRO A 246 -17.39 -20.41 11.66
C PRO A 246 -16.02 -19.70 11.84
N ASP A 247 -14.90 -20.42 11.66
CA ASP A 247 -13.56 -19.86 11.76
C ASP A 247 -13.29 -18.88 10.61
N ASP A 248 -12.96 -17.63 10.94
CA ASP A 248 -12.70 -16.56 9.97
C ASP A 248 -11.41 -15.80 10.35
N PRO A 249 -10.24 -16.42 10.11
CA PRO A 249 -8.95 -15.87 10.54
C PRO A 249 -8.57 -14.55 9.88
N TYR A 250 -9.21 -14.23 8.75
CA TYR A 250 -8.97 -12.99 8.01
C TYR A 250 -10.10 -11.97 8.15
N ALA A 251 -11.19 -12.33 8.86
CA ALA A 251 -12.41 -11.53 9.01
C ALA A 251 -12.99 -11.08 7.65
N ASP A 252 -12.90 -11.93 6.62
CA ASP A 252 -13.30 -11.60 5.24
C ASP A 252 -14.31 -12.59 4.61
N LYS A 253 -14.68 -13.67 5.30
CA LYS A 253 -15.65 -14.65 4.78
C LYS A 253 -17.02 -14.04 4.44
N ALA A 254 -17.47 -13.04 5.20
CA ALA A 254 -18.72 -12.33 4.91
C ALA A 254 -18.66 -11.61 3.54
N LEU A 255 -17.54 -10.95 3.25
CA LEU A 255 -17.29 -10.32 1.95
C LEU A 255 -17.27 -11.36 0.82
N HIS A 256 -16.59 -12.49 1.02
CA HIS A 256 -16.50 -13.55 0.01
C HIS A 256 -17.85 -14.23 -0.25
N ARG A 257 -18.70 -14.40 0.78
CA ARG A 257 -20.10 -14.86 0.58
C ARG A 257 -20.94 -13.88 -0.25
N ALA A 258 -20.85 -12.60 0.08
CA ALA A 258 -21.53 -11.55 -0.69
C ALA A 258 -21.03 -11.50 -2.15
N PHE A 259 -19.74 -11.63 -2.35
CA PHE A 259 -19.11 -11.66 -3.66
C PHE A 259 -19.56 -12.89 -4.48
N ALA A 260 -19.59 -14.08 -3.88
CA ALA A 260 -20.06 -15.30 -4.56
C ALA A 260 -21.52 -15.21 -5.01
N SER A 261 -22.36 -14.48 -4.25
CA SER A 261 -23.77 -14.25 -4.61
C SER A 261 -23.96 -13.18 -5.68
N HIS A 262 -22.94 -12.36 -5.93
CA HIS A 262 -22.96 -11.27 -6.92
C HIS A 262 -22.30 -11.65 -8.24
N ALA A 263 -21.43 -12.64 -8.26
CA ALA A 263 -20.76 -13.09 -9.48
C ALA A 263 -21.81 -13.58 -10.49
N PRO A 264 -21.80 -13.07 -11.74
CA PRO A 264 -22.75 -13.48 -12.79
C PRO A 264 -22.53 -14.94 -13.23
#